data_1108043606dee48e1483ae426ad3d2f3
#
_entry.id   1108043606dee48e1483ae426ad3d2f3
#
_cell.length_a   1.000
_cell.length_b   1.000
_cell.length_c   1.000
_cell.angle_alpha   90.00
_cell.angle_beta   90.00
_cell.angle_gamma   90.00
#
_symmetry.space_group_name_H-M   'P 1'
#
loop_
_entity.id
_entity.type
_entity.pdbx_description
1 polymer ?
#
loop_
_entity_poly.entity_id
_entity_poly.type
_entity_poly.pdbx_seq_one_letter_code
_entity_poly.pdbx_strand_id
1 'polypeptide(L)'
;MRPAPRQQAPIQPAPIQSAQIQRIALCLQYDGGAFCGWQRQHNAPSVQERLEEAIAALDPHRPAHAVAAGRTDTGVHAAGQVVHFDAAGPIPAQRWAKALNGRLPATIRVRAAAAVPADWHACYGASYRRYRYTIYNAKTPNLFLAPWSWHRYHARLNEAAMAEALTAMLGHHDFAAFQRAGSRRSHSRTTVQDVRLERHGDLITTEIQASGFLYGMVRLLMGQLVAVGEGRLSPQALLERWQQKRRDAVKEAAPPQGLCLLRVGYPVEVFPKAAWYDCQPRYELEFADPPPDPPQPCQPLEG
;
A
#
# COMPACT_ATOMS: atom_id res chain seq x y z
N MET A 1 39.99 4.96 -71.37
CA MET A 1 39.26 5.95 -70.55
C MET A 1 38.62 5.21 -69.34
N ARG A 2 39.08 5.44 -68.11
CA ARG A 2 38.48 4.91 -66.89
C ARG A 2 37.40 5.92 -66.45
N PRO A 3 36.22 5.48 -66.02
CA PRO A 3 35.21 6.41 -65.52
C PRO A 3 35.63 6.91 -64.11
N ALA A 4 35.36 8.19 -63.85
CA ALA A 4 35.64 8.85 -62.58
C ALA A 4 34.79 8.31 -61.42
N PRO A 5 35.30 8.28 -60.21
CA PRO A 5 34.54 7.80 -59.03
C PRO A 5 33.38 8.76 -58.70
N ARG A 6 32.17 8.20 -58.53
CA ARG A 6 30.99 8.94 -58.05
C ARG A 6 31.25 9.38 -56.60
N GLN A 7 31.28 10.68 -56.37
CA GLN A 7 31.24 11.24 -55.03
C GLN A 7 29.88 10.91 -54.39
N GLN A 8 29.91 10.14 -53.31
CA GLN A 8 28.73 9.94 -52.45
C GLN A 8 28.46 11.22 -51.68
N ALA A 9 27.23 11.76 -51.81
CA ALA A 9 26.78 12.89 -51.02
C ALA A 9 26.80 12.54 -49.52
N PRO A 10 27.14 13.47 -48.61
CA PRO A 10 27.14 13.22 -47.20
C PRO A 10 25.73 12.86 -46.73
N ILE A 11 25.61 11.75 -46.02
CA ILE A 11 24.37 11.33 -45.34
C ILE A 11 24.08 12.38 -44.27
N GLN A 12 23.12 13.26 -44.52
CA GLN A 12 22.61 14.16 -43.50
C GLN A 12 21.92 13.30 -42.42
N PRO A 13 22.30 13.43 -41.13
CA PRO A 13 21.57 12.75 -40.06
C PRO A 13 20.12 13.25 -40.08
N ALA A 14 19.16 12.32 -40.09
CA ALA A 14 17.75 12.64 -39.98
C ALA A 14 17.52 13.54 -38.74
N PRO A 15 16.66 14.57 -38.84
CA PRO A 15 16.37 15.42 -37.71
C PRO A 15 15.87 14.56 -36.56
N ILE A 16 16.53 14.65 -35.39
CA ILE A 16 16.10 14.05 -34.14
C ILE A 16 14.71 14.66 -33.88
N GLN A 17 13.64 13.91 -34.19
CA GLN A 17 12.30 14.28 -33.79
C GLN A 17 12.36 14.52 -32.28
N SER A 18 11.99 15.72 -31.81
CA SER A 18 11.90 16.07 -30.43
C SER A 18 11.06 14.98 -29.72
N ALA A 19 11.68 14.18 -28.89
CA ALA A 19 11.01 13.06 -28.24
C ALA A 19 9.79 13.60 -27.48
N GLN A 20 8.59 13.22 -27.92
CA GLN A 20 7.35 13.68 -27.32
C GLN A 20 7.28 13.15 -25.90
N ILE A 21 7.26 14.07 -24.92
CA ILE A 21 7.16 13.72 -23.51
C ILE A 21 5.80 13.09 -23.26
N GLN A 22 5.80 11.88 -22.68
CA GLN A 22 4.61 11.16 -22.30
C GLN A 22 4.56 10.97 -20.79
N ARG A 23 3.44 11.32 -20.14
CA ARG A 23 3.21 11.01 -18.74
C ARG A 23 2.74 9.57 -18.59
N ILE A 24 3.45 8.82 -17.75
CA ILE A 24 3.21 7.40 -17.47
C ILE A 24 2.73 7.26 -16.03
N ALA A 25 1.58 6.63 -15.85
CA ALA A 25 1.11 6.17 -14.55
C ALA A 25 1.52 4.70 -14.35
N LEU A 26 1.97 4.36 -13.14
CA LEU A 26 2.32 3.00 -12.73
C LEU A 26 1.47 2.57 -11.54
N CYS A 27 1.00 1.33 -11.54
CA CYS A 27 0.49 0.65 -10.36
C CYS A 27 1.61 -0.24 -9.80
N LEU A 28 1.99 -0.02 -8.53
CA LEU A 28 3.11 -0.69 -7.87
C LEU A 28 2.64 -1.51 -6.68
N GLN A 29 3.32 -2.63 -6.46
CA GLN A 29 3.34 -3.30 -5.16
C GLN A 29 4.78 -3.36 -4.63
N TYR A 30 4.93 -3.31 -3.30
CA TYR A 30 6.23 -3.47 -2.66
C TYR A 30 6.13 -3.99 -1.23
N ASP A 31 7.16 -4.76 -0.85
CA ASP A 31 7.46 -5.12 0.52
C ASP A 31 8.16 -3.93 1.20
N GLY A 32 7.44 -3.26 2.10
CA GLY A 32 7.96 -2.11 2.83
C GLY A 32 9.05 -2.44 3.84
N GLY A 33 9.15 -3.70 4.29
CA GLY A 33 10.16 -4.15 5.25
C GLY A 33 11.59 -3.99 4.75
N ALA A 34 11.77 -3.98 3.42
CA ALA A 34 13.08 -3.76 2.79
C ALA A 34 13.48 -2.28 2.67
N PHE A 35 12.61 -1.32 3.07
CA PHE A 35 12.80 0.10 2.78
C PHE A 35 12.53 1.01 3.98
N CYS A 36 13.22 2.14 3.99
CA CYS A 36 12.97 3.24 4.91
C CYS A 36 11.83 4.16 4.42
N GLY A 37 10.77 3.54 3.88
CA GLY A 37 9.57 4.18 3.36
C GLY A 37 9.66 4.51 1.87
N TRP A 38 8.63 5.23 1.41
CA TRP A 38 8.55 5.64 0.01
C TRP A 38 9.60 6.67 -0.37
N GLN A 39 9.70 7.76 0.39
CA GLN A 39 10.42 8.97 0.00
C GLN A 39 11.93 8.76 -0.04
N ARG A 40 12.58 9.17 -1.15
CA ARG A 40 14.04 9.23 -1.28
C ARG A 40 14.65 10.07 -0.16
N GLN A 41 15.72 9.55 0.45
CA GLN A 41 16.49 10.18 1.51
C GLN A 41 17.97 9.81 1.40
N HIS A 42 18.86 10.61 2.02
CA HIS A 42 20.30 10.49 1.77
C HIS A 42 20.93 9.19 2.30
N ASN A 43 20.44 8.66 3.41
CA ASN A 43 21.18 7.65 4.18
C ASN A 43 20.47 6.30 4.29
N ALA A 44 19.40 6.06 3.51
CA ALA A 44 18.65 4.82 3.64
C ALA A 44 17.90 4.46 2.36
N PRO A 45 17.78 3.15 2.03
CA PRO A 45 17.10 2.71 0.82
C PRO A 45 15.61 3.07 0.85
N SER A 46 15.10 3.60 -0.25
CA SER A 46 13.70 3.96 -0.40
C SER A 46 13.10 3.37 -1.69
N VAL A 47 11.78 3.20 -1.70
CA VAL A 47 11.08 2.69 -2.89
C VAL A 47 11.23 3.66 -4.07
N GLN A 48 11.11 4.97 -3.81
CA GLN A 48 11.25 6.02 -4.82
C GLN A 48 12.62 5.99 -5.48
N GLU A 49 13.69 5.86 -4.70
CA GLU A 49 15.05 5.79 -5.22
C GLU A 49 15.25 4.61 -6.17
N ARG A 50 14.84 3.39 -5.77
CA ARG A 50 14.97 2.19 -6.61
C ARG A 50 14.15 2.29 -7.89
N LEU A 51 12.97 2.91 -7.81
CA LEU A 51 12.13 3.15 -8.99
C LEU A 51 12.78 4.18 -9.94
N GLU A 52 13.26 5.30 -9.42
CA GLU A 52 13.91 6.35 -10.21
C GLU A 52 15.20 5.86 -10.88
N GLU A 53 16.01 5.05 -10.20
CA GLU A 53 17.18 4.39 -10.77
C GLU A 53 16.81 3.46 -11.94
N ALA A 54 15.74 2.67 -11.77
CA ALA A 54 15.27 1.78 -12.83
C ALA A 54 14.70 2.55 -14.03
N ILE A 55 14.00 3.67 -13.81
CA ILE A 55 13.51 4.56 -14.87
C ILE A 55 14.70 5.22 -15.60
N ALA A 56 15.66 5.78 -14.87
CA ALA A 56 16.83 6.43 -15.46
C ALA A 56 17.67 5.48 -16.32
N ALA A 57 17.76 4.21 -15.93
CA ALA A 57 18.45 3.19 -16.72
C ALA A 57 17.73 2.81 -18.03
N LEU A 58 16.45 3.14 -18.16
CA LEU A 58 15.62 2.90 -19.36
C LEU A 58 15.44 4.17 -20.20
N ASP A 59 15.46 5.33 -19.60
CA ASP A 59 15.33 6.65 -20.24
C ASP A 59 16.41 7.61 -19.69
N PRO A 60 17.70 7.45 -20.11
CA PRO A 60 18.83 8.20 -19.57
C PRO A 60 18.82 9.67 -20.02
N HIS A 61 17.99 10.05 -20.98
CA HIS A 61 17.95 11.40 -21.51
C HIS A 61 17.16 12.39 -20.64
N ARG A 62 16.49 11.89 -19.59
CA ARG A 62 15.69 12.69 -18.68
C ARG A 62 15.90 12.30 -17.22
N PRO A 63 16.02 13.28 -16.29
CA PRO A 63 16.01 12.99 -14.87
C PRO A 63 14.70 12.30 -14.48
N ALA A 64 14.80 11.12 -13.89
CA ALA A 64 13.64 10.40 -13.39
C ALA A 64 13.11 11.09 -12.13
N HIS A 65 11.84 11.49 -12.12
CA HIS A 65 11.15 12.02 -10.96
C HIS A 65 9.80 11.34 -10.79
N ALA A 66 9.73 10.45 -9.82
CA ALA A 66 8.56 9.63 -9.53
C ALA A 66 7.70 10.25 -8.42
N VAL A 67 6.45 10.57 -8.73
CA VAL A 67 5.50 11.20 -7.80
C VAL A 67 4.42 10.20 -7.40
N ALA A 68 4.37 9.81 -6.11
CA ALA A 68 3.40 8.85 -5.60
C ALA A 68 2.08 9.51 -5.18
N ALA A 69 1.00 8.72 -5.23
CA ALA A 69 -0.32 9.09 -4.74
C ALA A 69 -0.35 9.34 -3.22
N GLY A 70 0.52 8.67 -2.47
CA GLY A 70 0.69 8.84 -1.04
C GLY A 70 2.03 8.29 -0.57
N ARG A 71 2.70 8.98 0.36
CA ARG A 71 3.92 8.46 0.98
C ARG A 71 3.56 7.38 1.98
N THR A 72 4.35 6.31 2.04
CA THR A 72 4.28 5.30 3.09
C THR A 72 5.46 5.45 4.02
N ASP A 73 5.26 5.18 5.31
CA ASP A 73 6.30 5.20 6.33
C ASP A 73 7.29 4.03 6.15
N THR A 74 8.42 4.08 6.85
CA THR A 74 9.37 2.96 6.99
C THR A 74 8.63 1.69 7.39
N GLY A 75 8.86 0.60 6.66
CA GLY A 75 8.30 -0.71 6.94
C GLY A 75 6.82 -0.90 6.50
N VAL A 76 6.17 0.12 5.94
CA VAL A 76 4.78 0.03 5.46
C VAL A 76 4.74 -0.51 4.04
N HIS A 77 3.91 -1.53 3.81
CA HIS A 77 3.74 -2.20 2.52
C HIS A 77 2.77 -1.46 1.58
N ALA A 78 2.78 -1.85 0.32
CA ALA A 78 1.75 -1.47 -0.63
C ALA A 78 1.44 -2.63 -1.59
N ALA A 79 0.16 -2.87 -1.83
CA ALA A 79 -0.35 -3.76 -2.86
C ALA A 79 -0.82 -2.98 -4.10
N GLY A 80 -1.08 -1.68 -3.97
CA GLY A 80 -1.60 -0.84 -5.04
C GLY A 80 -1.22 0.64 -4.89
N GLN A 81 0.07 0.96 -4.71
CA GLN A 81 0.57 2.32 -4.83
C GLN A 81 0.48 2.79 -6.26
N VAL A 82 0.09 4.04 -6.47
CA VAL A 82 0.09 4.66 -7.80
C VAL A 82 1.12 5.77 -7.87
N VAL A 83 1.84 5.79 -8.99
CA VAL A 83 2.95 6.73 -9.22
C VAL A 83 2.83 7.28 -10.64
N HIS A 84 3.24 8.51 -10.88
CA HIS A 84 3.48 8.99 -12.23
C HIS A 84 4.90 9.53 -12.39
N PHE A 85 5.37 9.51 -13.64
CA PHE A 85 6.60 10.15 -14.09
C PHE A 85 6.45 10.55 -15.56
N ASP A 86 7.34 11.41 -16.03
CA ASP A 86 7.38 11.83 -17.44
C ASP A 86 8.52 11.10 -18.13
N ALA A 87 8.23 10.42 -19.24
CA ALA A 87 9.19 9.71 -20.10
C ALA A 87 9.37 10.44 -21.43
N ALA A 88 10.59 10.44 -21.95
CA ALA A 88 10.93 11.01 -23.27
C ALA A 88 11.35 9.95 -24.30
N GLY A 89 11.59 8.71 -23.87
CA GLY A 89 12.07 7.61 -24.71
C GLY A 89 10.97 6.93 -25.54
N PRO A 90 11.36 6.04 -26.44
CA PRO A 90 10.46 5.37 -27.37
C PRO A 90 9.64 4.22 -26.75
N ILE A 91 9.75 3.99 -25.43
CA ILE A 91 9.08 2.86 -24.77
C ILE A 91 7.56 3.13 -24.69
N PRO A 92 6.71 2.31 -25.35
CA PRO A 92 5.25 2.45 -25.23
C PRO A 92 4.80 2.28 -23.77
N ALA A 93 3.77 3.04 -23.36
CA ALA A 93 3.28 3.07 -21.97
C ALA A 93 3.06 1.66 -21.38
N GLN A 94 2.44 0.76 -22.14
CA GLN A 94 2.11 -0.60 -21.71
C GLN A 94 3.34 -1.49 -21.47
N ARG A 95 4.48 -1.16 -22.08
CA ARG A 95 5.73 -1.93 -21.94
C ARG A 95 6.56 -1.53 -20.72
N TRP A 96 6.29 -0.37 -20.12
CA TRP A 96 7.02 0.09 -18.94
C TRP A 96 6.98 -0.89 -17.77
N ALA A 97 5.82 -1.53 -17.52
CA ALA A 97 5.71 -2.52 -16.44
C ALA A 97 6.72 -3.67 -16.61
N LYS A 98 6.80 -4.24 -17.82
CA LYS A 98 7.75 -5.35 -18.12
C LYS A 98 9.21 -4.87 -18.05
N ALA A 99 9.49 -3.71 -18.63
CA ALA A 99 10.85 -3.15 -18.69
C ALA A 99 11.39 -2.84 -17.28
N LEU A 100 10.58 -2.21 -16.43
CA LEU A 100 10.94 -1.89 -15.04
C LEU A 100 11.11 -3.13 -14.19
N ASN A 101 10.24 -4.14 -14.33
CA ASN A 101 10.31 -5.39 -13.55
C ASN A 101 11.60 -6.20 -13.83
N GLY A 102 12.24 -5.98 -14.95
CA GLY A 102 13.56 -6.57 -15.27
C GLY A 102 14.73 -5.88 -14.55
N ARG A 103 14.51 -4.73 -13.90
CA ARG A 103 15.56 -3.92 -13.25
C ARG A 103 15.30 -3.69 -11.76
N LEU A 104 14.05 -3.76 -11.34
CA LEU A 104 13.65 -3.57 -9.94
C LEU A 104 14.02 -4.78 -9.09
N PRO A 105 14.36 -4.58 -7.81
CA PRO A 105 14.58 -5.67 -6.86
C PRO A 105 13.30 -6.51 -6.69
N ALA A 106 13.44 -7.75 -6.20
CA ALA A 106 12.32 -8.65 -5.98
C ALA A 106 11.22 -8.08 -5.07
N THR A 107 11.58 -7.13 -4.21
CA THR A 107 10.72 -6.46 -3.24
C THR A 107 9.85 -5.34 -3.83
N ILE A 108 10.03 -4.97 -5.12
CA ILE A 108 9.18 -4.02 -5.84
C ILE A 108 8.72 -4.65 -7.15
N ARG A 109 7.42 -4.51 -7.47
CA ARG A 109 6.85 -4.95 -8.76
C ARG A 109 5.88 -3.91 -9.31
N VAL A 110 6.01 -3.63 -10.61
CA VAL A 110 5.05 -2.86 -11.40
C VAL A 110 3.99 -3.82 -11.92
N ARG A 111 2.74 -3.56 -11.56
CA ARG A 111 1.56 -4.38 -11.91
C ARG A 111 0.96 -3.98 -13.25
N ALA A 112 0.91 -2.68 -13.48
CA ALA A 112 0.39 -2.09 -14.70
C ALA A 112 1.06 -0.75 -14.96
N ALA A 113 1.07 -0.34 -16.23
CA ALA A 113 1.49 0.96 -16.68
C ALA A 113 0.49 1.47 -17.72
N ALA A 114 0.18 2.76 -17.68
CA ALA A 114 -0.74 3.42 -18.61
C ALA A 114 -0.23 4.82 -18.98
N ALA A 115 -0.49 5.26 -20.23
CA ALA A 115 -0.36 6.67 -20.59
C ALA A 115 -1.51 7.45 -19.96
N VAL A 116 -1.21 8.64 -19.45
CA VAL A 116 -2.19 9.54 -18.87
C VAL A 116 -1.99 10.96 -19.39
N PRO A 117 -2.99 11.84 -19.34
CA PRO A 117 -2.85 13.24 -19.74
C PRO A 117 -1.68 13.94 -19.03
N ALA A 118 -1.07 14.92 -19.65
CA ALA A 118 0.11 15.63 -19.13
C ALA A 118 -0.18 16.40 -17.82
N ASP A 119 -1.41 16.79 -17.58
CA ASP A 119 -1.90 17.44 -16.38
C ASP A 119 -2.34 16.46 -15.27
N TRP A 120 -2.44 15.15 -15.58
CA TRP A 120 -2.81 14.13 -14.61
C TRP A 120 -1.77 14.00 -13.50
N HIS A 121 -2.23 13.90 -12.23
CA HIS A 121 -1.35 13.87 -11.09
C HIS A 121 -1.72 12.75 -10.11
N ALA A 122 -0.80 11.83 -9.84
CA ALA A 122 -1.04 10.66 -8.98
C ALA A 122 -1.56 11.02 -7.58
N CYS A 123 -1.07 12.09 -6.97
CA CYS A 123 -1.50 12.51 -5.64
C CYS A 123 -2.77 13.36 -5.65
N TYR A 124 -2.79 14.42 -6.45
CA TYR A 124 -3.88 15.41 -6.42
C TYR A 124 -5.13 14.96 -7.18
N GLY A 125 -4.97 14.09 -8.18
CA GLY A 125 -6.10 13.50 -8.92
C GLY A 125 -6.80 12.35 -8.20
N ALA A 126 -6.23 11.84 -7.10
CA ALA A 126 -6.79 10.69 -6.41
C ALA A 126 -8.01 11.03 -5.56
N SER A 127 -9.11 10.29 -5.75
CA SER A 127 -10.37 10.41 -5.00
C SER A 127 -10.31 9.77 -3.63
N TYR A 128 -9.53 8.70 -3.50
CA TYR A 128 -9.33 8.01 -2.23
C TYR A 128 -8.02 7.22 -2.18
N ARG A 129 -7.63 6.86 -0.94
CA ARG A 129 -6.65 5.83 -0.61
C ARG A 129 -7.33 4.85 0.32
N ARG A 130 -7.08 3.55 0.13
CA ARG A 130 -7.57 2.48 0.99
C ARG A 130 -6.40 1.75 1.60
N TYR A 131 -6.36 1.69 2.92
CA TYR A 131 -5.37 0.96 3.69
C TYR A 131 -6.01 -0.22 4.39
N ARG A 132 -5.23 -1.30 4.56
CA ARG A 132 -5.54 -2.41 5.46
C ARG A 132 -4.47 -2.49 6.53
N TYR A 133 -4.91 -2.69 7.74
CA TYR A 133 -4.05 -3.06 8.86
C TYR A 133 -4.41 -4.47 9.30
N THR A 134 -3.39 -5.34 9.47
CA THR A 134 -3.56 -6.74 9.87
C THR A 134 -3.00 -6.96 11.27
N ILE A 135 -3.79 -7.58 12.13
CA ILE A 135 -3.41 -8.02 13.47
C ILE A 135 -3.49 -9.55 13.49
N TYR A 136 -2.46 -10.20 14.02
CA TYR A 136 -2.47 -11.62 14.34
C TYR A 136 -2.69 -11.77 15.85
N ASN A 137 -3.87 -12.29 16.24
CA ASN A 137 -4.34 -12.34 17.62
C ASN A 137 -4.40 -13.77 18.14
N ALA A 138 -3.30 -14.50 18.05
CA ALA A 138 -3.11 -15.82 18.60
C ALA A 138 -2.11 -15.80 19.76
N LYS A 139 -2.15 -16.83 20.61
CA LYS A 139 -1.24 -16.96 21.73
C LYS A 139 0.21 -17.23 21.28
N THR A 140 0.38 -18.08 20.26
CA THR A 140 1.68 -18.45 19.72
C THR A 140 2.04 -17.62 18.51
N PRO A 141 3.28 -17.07 18.40
CA PRO A 141 3.72 -16.35 17.21
C PRO A 141 3.70 -17.22 15.95
N ASN A 142 3.38 -16.61 14.80
CA ASN A 142 3.49 -17.24 13.50
C ASN A 142 4.57 -16.51 12.68
N LEU A 143 5.67 -17.20 12.37
CA LEU A 143 6.82 -16.62 11.67
C LEU A 143 6.49 -16.17 10.25
N PHE A 144 5.52 -16.83 9.59
CA PHE A 144 5.11 -16.49 8.22
C PHE A 144 4.19 -15.24 8.18
N LEU A 145 3.50 -14.96 9.27
CA LEU A 145 2.64 -13.77 9.40
C LEU A 145 3.36 -12.58 10.05
N ALA A 146 4.46 -12.81 10.74
CA ALA A 146 5.21 -11.78 11.45
C ALA A 146 5.62 -10.58 10.58
N PRO A 147 6.07 -10.77 9.30
CA PRO A 147 6.43 -9.65 8.42
C PRO A 147 5.23 -8.81 7.94
N TRP A 148 3.98 -9.31 8.08
CA TRP A 148 2.77 -8.76 7.47
C TRP A 148 1.67 -8.43 8.46
N SER A 149 1.93 -8.61 9.77
CA SER A 149 0.93 -8.41 10.81
C SER A 149 1.53 -7.90 12.12
N TRP A 150 0.67 -7.36 12.97
CA TRP A 150 1.00 -7.05 14.34
C TRP A 150 0.54 -8.19 15.25
N HIS A 151 1.47 -8.95 15.80
CA HIS A 151 1.16 -10.02 16.75
C HIS A 151 0.71 -9.43 18.09
N ARG A 152 -0.52 -9.74 18.51
CA ARG A 152 -1.12 -9.36 19.80
C ARG A 152 -1.64 -10.59 20.51
N TYR A 153 -0.99 -11.00 21.59
CA TYR A 153 -1.26 -12.28 22.28
C TYR A 153 -1.78 -12.11 23.73
N HIS A 154 -1.70 -10.91 24.31
CA HIS A 154 -2.01 -10.68 25.73
C HIS A 154 -3.49 -10.88 26.05
N ALA A 155 -4.38 -10.56 25.13
CA ALA A 155 -5.82 -10.72 25.26
C ALA A 155 -6.46 -11.04 23.92
N ARG A 156 -7.58 -11.76 23.94
CA ARG A 156 -8.47 -11.81 22.76
C ARG A 156 -9.08 -10.43 22.58
N LEU A 157 -8.83 -9.84 21.45
CA LEU A 157 -9.35 -8.50 21.12
C LEU A 157 -10.86 -8.56 20.95
N ASN A 158 -11.54 -7.55 21.49
CA ASN A 158 -12.99 -7.33 21.28
C ASN A 158 -13.19 -6.55 19.98
N GLU A 159 -13.42 -7.27 18.89
CA GLU A 159 -13.63 -6.68 17.56
C GLU A 159 -14.90 -5.85 17.45
N ALA A 160 -15.94 -6.16 18.22
CA ALA A 160 -17.19 -5.38 18.23
C ALA A 160 -16.95 -3.97 18.78
N ALA A 161 -16.25 -3.86 19.92
CA ALA A 161 -15.88 -2.56 20.49
C ALA A 161 -14.94 -1.76 19.58
N MET A 162 -14.00 -2.43 18.90
CA MET A 162 -13.12 -1.80 17.92
C MET A 162 -13.90 -1.27 16.71
N ALA A 163 -14.87 -2.06 16.20
CA ALA A 163 -15.71 -1.68 15.06
C ALA A 163 -16.64 -0.51 15.40
N GLU A 164 -17.23 -0.49 16.59
CA GLU A 164 -18.03 0.63 17.10
C GLU A 164 -17.24 1.95 17.06
N ALA A 165 -16.04 1.96 17.66
CA ALA A 165 -15.19 3.14 17.70
C ALA A 165 -14.74 3.58 16.30
N LEU A 166 -14.44 2.62 15.41
CA LEU A 166 -14.00 2.91 14.04
C LEU A 166 -15.13 3.48 13.19
N THR A 167 -16.34 2.92 13.29
CA THR A 167 -17.52 3.35 12.52
C THR A 167 -17.93 4.79 12.86
N ALA A 168 -17.75 5.21 14.12
CA ALA A 168 -18.01 6.59 14.53
C ALA A 168 -17.11 7.64 13.83
N MET A 169 -16.02 7.21 13.17
CA MET A 169 -15.10 8.09 12.45
C MET A 169 -15.47 8.31 10.97
N LEU A 170 -16.54 7.68 10.48
CA LEU A 170 -17.06 7.92 9.13
C LEU A 170 -17.49 9.38 8.95
N GLY A 171 -17.23 9.94 7.76
CA GLY A 171 -17.59 11.31 7.41
C GLY A 171 -16.41 12.26 7.37
N HIS A 172 -16.72 13.55 7.29
CA HIS A 172 -15.74 14.64 7.20
C HIS A 172 -15.41 15.20 8.59
N HIS A 173 -14.21 14.94 9.07
CA HIS A 173 -13.81 15.28 10.44
C HIS A 173 -12.38 15.82 10.51
N ASP A 174 -12.06 16.41 11.67
CA ASP A 174 -10.72 16.83 12.04
C ASP A 174 -9.99 15.70 12.77
N PHE A 175 -8.94 15.19 12.16
CA PHE A 175 -8.12 14.09 12.70
C PHE A 175 -6.81 14.57 13.34
N ALA A 176 -6.73 15.80 13.83
CA ALA A 176 -5.53 16.36 14.46
C ALA A 176 -4.97 15.48 15.59
N ALA A 177 -5.82 14.79 16.37
CA ALA A 177 -5.39 13.84 17.40
C ALA A 177 -4.48 12.72 16.84
N PHE A 178 -4.70 12.30 15.60
CA PHE A 178 -3.97 11.23 14.93
C PHE A 178 -2.89 11.73 13.96
N GLN A 179 -2.37 12.93 14.17
CA GLN A 179 -1.31 13.50 13.35
C GLN A 179 0.04 13.47 14.07
N ARG A 180 1.03 12.78 13.49
CA ARG A 180 2.40 12.79 14.02
C ARG A 180 3.05 14.16 13.86
N ALA A 181 3.98 14.48 14.76
CA ALA A 181 4.84 15.66 14.64
C ALA A 181 5.63 15.62 13.32
N GLY A 182 5.93 16.80 12.75
CA GLY A 182 6.64 16.93 11.48
C GLY A 182 5.76 16.85 10.22
N SER A 183 4.43 16.75 10.37
CA SER A 183 3.51 16.86 9.23
C SER A 183 3.57 18.27 8.62
N ARG A 184 3.79 18.34 7.30
CA ARG A 184 3.78 19.59 6.52
C ARG A 184 2.39 19.98 6.00
N ARG A 185 1.35 19.23 6.39
CA ARG A 185 -0.01 19.48 5.89
C ARG A 185 -0.61 20.68 6.64
N SER A 186 -1.20 21.62 5.91
CA SER A 186 -1.79 22.87 6.45
C SER A 186 -3.09 22.65 7.24
N HIS A 187 -3.75 21.50 7.02
CA HIS A 187 -5.01 21.15 7.70
C HIS A 187 -5.03 19.67 8.10
N SER A 188 -5.78 19.36 9.14
CA SER A 188 -5.97 18.02 9.70
C SER A 188 -7.31 17.38 9.33
N ARG A 189 -8.13 18.07 8.52
CA ARG A 189 -9.44 17.57 8.09
C ARG A 189 -9.31 16.63 6.91
N THR A 190 -10.07 15.51 6.97
CA THR A 190 -10.21 14.54 5.88
C THR A 190 -11.57 13.85 5.97
N THR A 191 -11.98 13.24 4.87
CA THR A 191 -13.23 12.46 4.81
C THR A 191 -12.88 10.98 4.84
N VAL A 192 -13.29 10.27 5.88
CA VAL A 192 -13.31 8.82 5.93
C VAL A 192 -14.58 8.36 5.23
N GLN A 193 -14.42 7.61 4.12
CA GLN A 193 -15.50 7.27 3.20
C GLN A 193 -16.05 5.88 3.46
N ASP A 194 -15.19 4.95 3.92
CA ASP A 194 -15.55 3.56 4.20
C ASP A 194 -14.61 2.98 5.24
N VAL A 195 -15.15 2.14 6.11
CA VAL A 195 -14.40 1.37 7.10
C VAL A 195 -14.93 -0.05 7.19
N ARG A 196 -14.01 -1.00 7.43
CA ARG A 196 -14.36 -2.40 7.60
C ARG A 196 -13.43 -3.01 8.65
N LEU A 197 -13.98 -3.80 9.56
CA LEU A 197 -13.21 -4.57 10.53
C LEU A 197 -13.79 -5.98 10.58
N GLU A 198 -12.93 -6.98 10.34
CA GLU A 198 -13.33 -8.38 10.27
C GLU A 198 -12.32 -9.26 10.99
N ARG A 199 -12.84 -10.32 11.60
CA ARG A 199 -12.02 -11.42 12.13
C ARG A 199 -12.23 -12.67 11.29
N HIS A 200 -11.11 -13.29 10.89
CA HIS A 200 -11.06 -14.62 10.28
C HIS A 200 -10.09 -15.48 11.11
N GLY A 201 -10.62 -16.33 11.94
CA GLY A 201 -9.82 -17.08 12.90
C GLY A 201 -9.03 -16.14 13.83
N ASP A 202 -7.72 -16.27 13.79
CA ASP A 202 -6.79 -15.44 14.57
C ASP A 202 -6.35 -14.15 13.88
N LEU A 203 -6.76 -13.93 12.63
CA LEU A 203 -6.49 -12.70 11.91
C LEU A 203 -7.63 -11.69 12.07
N ILE A 204 -7.29 -10.45 12.44
CA ILE A 204 -8.19 -9.31 12.42
C ILE A 204 -7.68 -8.33 11.37
N THR A 205 -8.53 -7.99 10.43
CA THR A 205 -8.22 -7.00 9.40
C THR A 205 -9.07 -5.76 9.58
N THR A 206 -8.45 -4.59 9.53
CA THR A 206 -9.12 -3.30 9.56
C THR A 206 -8.83 -2.57 8.27
N GLU A 207 -9.85 -2.24 7.49
CA GLU A 207 -9.72 -1.42 6.29
C GLU A 207 -10.29 -0.03 6.52
N ILE A 208 -9.59 0.97 5.99
CA ILE A 208 -10.01 2.37 6.07
C ILE A 208 -9.78 3.01 4.70
N GLN A 209 -10.84 3.57 4.14
CA GLN A 209 -10.80 4.37 2.92
C GLN A 209 -11.08 5.83 3.25
N ALA A 210 -10.21 6.72 2.76
CA ALA A 210 -10.39 8.16 2.96
C ALA A 210 -9.90 8.97 1.75
N SER A 211 -10.38 10.19 1.62
CA SER A 211 -9.92 11.15 0.60
C SER A 211 -8.43 11.49 0.75
N GLY A 212 -7.88 11.36 1.95
CA GLY A 212 -6.48 11.50 2.28
C GLY A 212 -6.19 11.09 3.71
N PHE A 213 -4.92 10.88 4.04
CA PHE A 213 -4.47 10.54 5.39
C PHE A 213 -3.42 11.51 5.87
N LEU A 214 -3.40 11.79 7.17
CA LEU A 214 -2.33 12.53 7.82
C LEU A 214 -1.13 11.62 8.04
N TYR A 215 0.04 12.23 8.25
CA TYR A 215 1.26 11.47 8.53
C TYR A 215 1.10 10.61 9.78
N GLY A 216 1.25 9.30 9.63
CA GLY A 216 1.12 8.30 10.68
C GLY A 216 -0.31 8.04 11.19
N MET A 217 -1.35 8.65 10.57
CA MET A 217 -2.74 8.61 11.03
C MET A 217 -3.26 7.19 11.26
N VAL A 218 -3.15 6.31 10.27
CA VAL A 218 -3.70 4.95 10.37
C VAL A 218 -3.02 4.16 11.50
N ARG A 219 -1.70 4.29 11.65
CA ARG A 219 -0.96 3.58 12.68
C ARG A 219 -1.30 4.08 14.09
N LEU A 220 -1.47 5.39 14.27
CA LEU A 220 -1.92 5.97 15.55
C LEU A 220 -3.34 5.52 15.88
N LEU A 221 -4.24 5.53 14.89
CA LEU A 221 -5.61 5.04 15.05
C LEU A 221 -5.63 3.56 15.45
N MET A 222 -4.85 2.72 14.76
CA MET A 222 -4.77 1.29 15.07
C MET A 222 -4.22 1.02 16.48
N GLY A 223 -3.26 1.81 16.96
CA GLY A 223 -2.79 1.73 18.34
C GLY A 223 -3.91 1.96 19.35
N GLN A 224 -4.76 2.96 19.11
CA GLN A 224 -5.91 3.23 19.98
C GLN A 224 -7.01 2.17 19.85
N LEU A 225 -7.31 1.70 18.63
CA LEU A 225 -8.29 0.63 18.42
C LEU A 225 -7.88 -0.68 19.11
N VAL A 226 -6.59 -1.02 19.08
CA VAL A 226 -6.08 -2.17 19.83
C VAL A 226 -6.24 -1.97 21.35
N ALA A 227 -5.99 -0.77 21.87
CA ALA A 227 -6.24 -0.48 23.30
C ALA A 227 -7.74 -0.64 23.67
N VAL A 228 -8.64 -0.30 22.73
CA VAL A 228 -10.09 -0.56 22.89
C VAL A 228 -10.36 -2.06 22.89
N GLY A 229 -9.82 -2.80 21.91
CA GLY A 229 -10.01 -4.24 21.81
C GLY A 229 -9.48 -5.03 23.03
N GLU A 230 -8.43 -4.53 23.66
CA GLU A 230 -7.86 -5.08 24.91
C GLU A 230 -8.62 -4.64 26.17
N GLY A 231 -9.63 -3.79 26.08
CA GLY A 231 -10.38 -3.25 27.20
C GLY A 231 -9.60 -2.21 28.04
N ARG A 232 -8.42 -1.78 27.61
CA ARG A 232 -7.62 -0.71 28.26
C ARG A 232 -8.19 0.70 28.03
N LEU A 233 -9.05 0.84 27.03
CA LEU A 233 -9.71 2.08 26.64
C LEU A 233 -11.16 1.75 26.24
N SER A 234 -12.15 2.53 26.68
CA SER A 234 -13.50 2.38 26.16
C SER A 234 -13.64 3.04 24.78
N PRO A 235 -14.58 2.59 23.90
CA PRO A 235 -14.89 3.28 22.66
C PRO A 235 -15.19 4.75 22.89
N GLN A 236 -15.99 5.08 23.90
CA GLN A 236 -16.35 6.45 24.26
C GLN A 236 -15.12 7.29 24.62
N ALA A 237 -14.21 6.78 25.44
CA ALA A 237 -13.00 7.49 25.81
C ALA A 237 -12.06 7.74 24.62
N LEU A 238 -12.03 6.83 23.63
CA LEU A 238 -11.31 7.06 22.37
C LEU A 238 -11.94 8.22 21.58
N LEU A 239 -13.25 8.26 21.46
CA LEU A 239 -13.96 9.33 20.76
C LEU A 239 -13.76 10.70 21.44
N GLU A 240 -13.77 10.74 22.76
CA GLU A 240 -13.48 11.96 23.54
C GLU A 240 -12.04 12.46 23.28
N ARG A 241 -11.02 11.56 23.32
CA ARG A 241 -9.64 11.91 22.98
C ARG A 241 -9.52 12.51 21.59
N TRP A 242 -10.23 11.94 20.62
CA TRP A 242 -10.25 12.39 19.24
C TRP A 242 -10.92 13.77 19.11
N GLN A 243 -12.13 13.94 19.65
CA GLN A 243 -12.89 15.19 19.61
C GLN A 243 -12.17 16.35 20.30
N GLN A 244 -11.53 16.06 21.44
CA GLN A 244 -10.71 17.03 22.19
C GLN A 244 -9.31 17.24 21.58
N LYS A 245 -8.99 16.58 20.45
CA LYS A 245 -7.69 16.69 19.77
C LYS A 245 -6.48 16.35 20.66
N ARG A 246 -6.64 15.40 21.60
CA ARG A 246 -5.66 15.00 22.60
C ARG A 246 -4.48 14.23 21.99
N ARG A 247 -3.59 14.93 21.29
CA ARG A 247 -2.36 14.35 20.70
C ARG A 247 -1.43 13.75 21.76
N ASP A 248 -1.46 14.31 22.96
CA ASP A 248 -0.71 13.82 24.13
C ASP A 248 -1.19 12.44 24.61
N ALA A 249 -2.45 12.11 24.41
CA ALA A 249 -3.04 10.81 24.75
C ALA A 249 -2.99 9.79 23.60
N VAL A 250 -2.62 10.20 22.37
CA VAL A 250 -2.56 9.36 21.16
C VAL A 250 -1.10 9.25 20.71
N LYS A 251 -0.25 8.56 21.49
CA LYS A 251 1.19 8.46 21.24
C LYS A 251 1.61 7.11 20.64
N GLU A 252 0.93 6.04 21.02
CA GLU A 252 1.27 4.68 20.62
C GLU A 252 0.84 4.44 19.17
N ALA A 253 1.83 4.37 18.27
CA ALA A 253 1.60 4.02 16.87
C ALA A 253 1.78 2.52 16.68
N ALA A 254 0.82 1.87 16.06
CA ALA A 254 0.91 0.47 15.68
C ALA A 254 2.13 0.19 14.79
N PRO A 255 2.77 -0.99 14.88
CA PRO A 255 3.93 -1.36 14.06
C PRO A 255 3.66 -1.22 12.55
N PRO A 256 4.66 -0.83 11.75
CA PRO A 256 4.44 -0.53 10.34
C PRO A 256 4.14 -1.76 9.48
N GLN A 257 4.70 -2.92 9.82
CA GLN A 257 4.56 -4.15 9.03
C GLN A 257 3.13 -4.69 8.96
N GLY A 258 2.25 -4.29 9.88
CA GLY A 258 0.82 -4.62 9.78
C GLY A 258 0.07 -3.78 8.75
N LEU A 259 0.65 -2.67 8.26
CA LEU A 259 -0.02 -1.70 7.40
C LEU A 259 0.33 -1.89 5.92
N CYS A 260 -0.70 -1.91 5.07
CA CYS A 260 -0.57 -2.01 3.63
C CYS A 260 -1.49 -1.00 2.92
N LEU A 261 -0.94 -0.21 1.98
CA LEU A 261 -1.73 0.58 1.04
C LEU A 261 -2.31 -0.36 -0.02
N LEU A 262 -3.62 -0.67 0.08
CA LEU A 262 -4.28 -1.62 -0.82
C LEU A 262 -4.54 -1.04 -2.20
N ARG A 263 -5.05 0.20 -2.23
CA ARG A 263 -5.55 0.80 -3.48
C ARG A 263 -5.59 2.31 -3.40
N VAL A 264 -5.41 2.92 -4.58
CA VAL A 264 -5.68 4.34 -4.82
C VAL A 264 -6.74 4.44 -5.92
N GLY A 265 -7.82 5.17 -5.68
CA GLY A 265 -8.89 5.37 -6.66
C GLY A 265 -8.83 6.75 -7.29
N TYR A 266 -9.29 6.81 -8.54
CA TYR A 266 -9.39 8.03 -9.36
C TYR A 266 -10.80 8.15 -9.93
N PRO A 267 -11.24 9.36 -10.35
CA PRO A 267 -12.56 9.53 -10.97
C PRO A 267 -12.72 8.71 -12.26
N VAL A 268 -11.61 8.51 -13.00
CA VAL A 268 -11.56 7.68 -14.21
C VAL A 268 -10.65 6.49 -13.94
N GLU A 269 -11.03 5.32 -14.40
CA GLU A 269 -10.25 4.10 -14.25
C GLU A 269 -8.97 4.17 -15.08
N VAL A 270 -7.80 4.19 -14.42
CA VAL A 270 -6.48 4.32 -15.07
C VAL A 270 -5.91 2.95 -15.45
N PHE A 271 -6.20 1.93 -14.65
CA PHE A 271 -5.66 0.59 -14.81
C PHE A 271 -6.79 -0.45 -14.88
N PRO A 272 -6.59 -1.57 -15.62
CA PRO A 272 -7.56 -2.65 -15.66
C PRO A 272 -7.76 -3.27 -14.28
N LYS A 273 -8.96 -3.81 -14.02
CA LYS A 273 -9.30 -4.46 -12.73
C LYS A 273 -8.29 -5.53 -12.31
N ALA A 274 -7.73 -6.26 -13.25
CA ALA A 274 -6.69 -7.28 -13.01
C ALA A 274 -5.36 -6.72 -12.48
N ALA A 275 -5.14 -5.40 -12.51
CA ALA A 275 -3.97 -4.78 -11.89
C ALA A 275 -4.07 -4.69 -10.37
N TRP A 276 -5.28 -4.83 -9.81
CA TRP A 276 -5.54 -4.72 -8.39
C TRP A 276 -5.62 -6.10 -7.76
N TYR A 277 -4.74 -6.39 -6.80
CA TYR A 277 -4.77 -7.62 -6.03
C TYR A 277 -5.08 -7.36 -4.57
N ASP A 278 -5.58 -8.39 -3.91
CA ASP A 278 -5.51 -8.44 -2.45
C ASP A 278 -4.05 -8.68 -2.02
N CYS A 279 -3.63 -8.05 -0.93
CA CYS A 279 -2.30 -8.24 -0.37
C CYS A 279 -2.18 -9.49 0.51
N GLN A 280 -3.30 -10.11 0.85
CA GLN A 280 -3.34 -11.34 1.64
C GLN A 280 -3.94 -12.46 0.80
N PRO A 281 -3.18 -13.53 0.52
CA PRO A 281 -3.77 -14.75 0.02
C PRO A 281 -4.74 -15.27 1.09
N ARG A 282 -5.93 -15.68 0.68
CA ARG A 282 -6.84 -16.42 1.54
C ARG A 282 -6.34 -17.84 1.61
N TYR A 283 -5.76 -18.21 2.73
CA TYR A 283 -5.48 -19.60 3.05
C TYR A 283 -6.63 -20.11 3.91
N GLU A 284 -7.59 -20.77 3.30
CA GLU A 284 -8.51 -21.64 4.00
C GLU A 284 -7.80 -22.99 4.11
N LEU A 285 -7.24 -23.29 5.29
CA LEU A 285 -6.89 -24.65 5.63
C LEU A 285 -8.21 -25.36 5.95
N GLU A 286 -8.79 -26.01 4.96
CA GLU A 286 -9.79 -27.02 5.22
C GLU A 286 -9.04 -28.18 5.89
N PHE A 287 -9.18 -28.27 7.22
CA PHE A 287 -8.85 -29.52 7.88
C PHE A 287 -9.87 -30.52 7.39
N ALA A 288 -9.40 -31.59 6.70
CA ALA A 288 -10.24 -32.75 6.49
C ALA A 288 -10.79 -33.16 7.85
N ASP A 289 -12.10 -33.42 7.93
CA ASP A 289 -12.70 -33.97 9.14
C ASP A 289 -11.84 -35.13 9.62
N PRO A 290 -11.60 -35.25 10.95
CA PRO A 290 -10.87 -36.39 11.46
C PRO A 290 -11.52 -37.68 10.91
N PRO A 291 -10.72 -38.69 10.53
CA PRO A 291 -11.28 -39.92 10.02
C PRO A 291 -12.35 -40.43 10.99
N PRO A 292 -13.47 -40.96 10.49
CA PRO A 292 -14.52 -41.46 11.36
C PRO A 292 -13.93 -42.45 12.37
N ASP A 293 -14.37 -42.37 13.61
CA ASP A 293 -13.93 -43.28 14.66
C ASP A 293 -13.95 -44.72 14.16
N PRO A 294 -12.95 -45.54 14.46
CA PRO A 294 -12.93 -46.92 14.07
C PRO A 294 -14.21 -47.59 14.62
N PRO A 295 -14.86 -48.48 13.85
CA PRO A 295 -16.07 -49.14 14.29
C PRO A 295 -15.82 -49.83 15.63
N GLN A 296 -16.68 -49.55 16.60
CA GLN A 296 -16.58 -50.15 17.89
C GLN A 296 -16.63 -51.68 17.76
N PRO A 297 -15.76 -52.41 18.48
CA PRO A 297 -15.79 -53.88 18.39
C PRO A 297 -17.18 -54.37 18.81
N CYS A 298 -17.75 -55.23 17.97
CA CYS A 298 -19.02 -55.89 18.29
C CYS A 298 -18.97 -56.48 19.67
N GLN A 299 -19.86 -56.03 20.56
CA GLN A 299 -20.04 -56.70 21.83
C GLN A 299 -20.47 -58.16 21.57
N PRO A 300 -19.85 -59.14 22.23
CA PRO A 300 -20.32 -60.55 22.08
C PRO A 300 -21.75 -60.60 22.61
N LEU A 301 -22.62 -61.17 21.76
CA LEU A 301 -23.98 -61.54 22.19
C LEU A 301 -23.85 -62.56 23.30
N GLU A 302 -24.14 -62.17 24.54
CA GLU A 302 -24.34 -63.12 25.62
C GLU A 302 -25.58 -63.95 25.29
N GLY A 303 -25.40 -65.26 25.05
CA GLY A 303 -26.41 -66.28 24.91
C GLY A 303 -26.75 -66.95 26.23
#